data_fcbc204c6633441e53aadd7ad09031a3
#
_entry.id   fcbc204c6633441e53aadd7ad09031a3
#
_cell.length_a   1.000
_cell.length_b   1.000
_cell.length_c   1.000
_cell.angle_alpha   90.00
_cell.angle_beta   90.00
_cell.angle_gamma   90.00
#
_symmetry.space_group_name_H-M   'P 1'
#
loop_
_entity.id
_entity.type
_entity.pdbx_description
1 polymer ?
#
loop_
_entity_poly.entity_id
_entity_poly.type
_entity_poly.pdbx_seq_one_letter_code
_entity_poly.pdbx_strand_id
1 'polypeptide(L)'
;RFESFRARHQFLIIWVGYRRAFDKTLQMSGKLQQSFLKFCQINQFEINSKQVEIIELLEDFINSNFFFFFFFEKSTKLCFYLHGGVGVGKTMLLNFVYSKIENKKVRMHYNEFMIKFHDYRHKEKNDNSITNFVKILKQNYDLIYLDEFQVTNIVDAMILGKLFETIIKENIKIIITTNIKLNDLYKDGLQREQFLPFISIIEKNSIQKELVLDDDYRKQNLANIRRIYYPLDEKTT
;
A
#
# COMPACT_ATOMS: atom_id res chain seq x y z
N ARG A 1 -21.21 -43.57 -14.11
CA ARG A 1 -21.54 -42.64 -15.21
C ARG A 1 -22.07 -41.28 -14.71
N PHE A 2 -22.72 -41.17 -13.54
CA PHE A 2 -23.29 -39.94 -13.00
C PHE A 2 -22.25 -39.02 -12.32
N GLU A 3 -21.20 -39.55 -11.71
CA GLU A 3 -20.16 -38.74 -11.05
C GLU A 3 -19.26 -37.97 -12.05
N SER A 4 -19.00 -38.55 -13.23
CA SER A 4 -18.21 -37.89 -14.26
C SER A 4 -18.92 -36.70 -14.90
N PHE A 5 -20.26 -36.68 -14.88
CA PHE A 5 -21.06 -35.56 -15.43
C PHE A 5 -21.10 -34.33 -14.48
N ARG A 6 -21.19 -34.60 -13.15
CA ARG A 6 -21.12 -33.52 -12.14
C ARG A 6 -19.75 -32.85 -12.10
N ALA A 7 -18.68 -33.63 -12.19
CA ALA A 7 -17.32 -33.11 -12.24
C ALA A 7 -17.10 -32.21 -13.48
N ARG A 8 -17.56 -32.63 -14.65
CA ARG A 8 -17.46 -31.81 -15.89
C ARG A 8 -18.29 -30.52 -15.81
N HIS A 9 -19.48 -30.55 -15.21
CA HIS A 9 -20.30 -29.33 -15.04
C HIS A 9 -19.70 -28.35 -14.04
N GLN A 10 -19.12 -28.83 -12.94
CA GLN A 10 -18.36 -27.97 -12.01
C GLN A 10 -17.11 -27.37 -12.67
N PHE A 11 -16.37 -28.16 -13.46
CA PHE A 11 -15.23 -27.65 -14.23
C PHE A 11 -15.65 -26.59 -15.25
N LEU A 12 -16.79 -26.74 -15.91
CA LEU A 12 -17.29 -25.78 -16.90
C LEU A 12 -17.70 -24.44 -16.25
N ILE A 13 -18.39 -24.50 -15.11
CA ILE A 13 -18.79 -23.30 -14.35
C ILE A 13 -17.57 -22.55 -13.83
N ILE A 14 -16.59 -23.29 -13.31
CA ILE A 14 -15.32 -22.73 -12.85
C ILE A 14 -14.56 -22.10 -14.03
N TRP A 15 -14.52 -22.78 -15.18
CA TRP A 15 -13.82 -22.30 -16.37
C TRP A 15 -14.48 -21.05 -17.00
N VAL A 16 -15.82 -20.97 -17.06
CA VAL A 16 -16.57 -19.80 -17.55
C VAL A 16 -16.43 -18.61 -16.60
N GLY A 17 -16.45 -18.84 -15.27
CA GLY A 17 -16.14 -17.82 -14.27
C GLY A 17 -14.73 -17.29 -14.42
N TYR A 18 -13.77 -18.19 -14.70
CA TYR A 18 -12.37 -17.88 -14.95
C TYR A 18 -12.17 -17.03 -16.20
N ARG A 19 -12.77 -17.39 -17.32
CA ARG A 19 -12.68 -16.64 -18.56
C ARG A 19 -13.25 -15.22 -18.42
N ARG A 20 -14.39 -15.07 -17.72
CA ARG A 20 -14.96 -13.73 -17.42
C ARG A 20 -14.05 -12.90 -16.50
N ALA A 21 -13.44 -13.51 -15.49
CA ALA A 21 -12.49 -12.83 -14.61
C ALA A 21 -11.22 -12.43 -15.36
N PHE A 22 -10.70 -13.31 -16.21
CA PHE A 22 -9.52 -13.06 -17.06
C PHE A 22 -9.77 -11.97 -18.10
N ASP A 23 -10.91 -12.00 -18.80
CA ASP A 23 -11.30 -10.96 -19.76
C ASP A 23 -11.51 -9.61 -19.05
N LYS A 24 -12.06 -9.61 -17.83
CA LYS A 24 -12.22 -8.40 -17.03
C LYS A 24 -10.86 -7.84 -16.57
N THR A 25 -9.90 -8.69 -16.21
CA THR A 25 -8.54 -8.28 -15.82
C THR A 25 -7.76 -7.71 -17.01
N LEU A 26 -7.85 -8.36 -18.18
CA LEU A 26 -7.24 -7.86 -19.42
C LEU A 26 -7.86 -6.54 -19.90
N GLN A 27 -9.18 -6.36 -19.72
CA GLN A 27 -9.85 -5.09 -20.04
C GLN A 27 -9.56 -3.97 -19.02
N MET A 28 -9.11 -4.30 -17.81
CA MET A 28 -8.79 -3.34 -16.76
C MET A 28 -7.31 -2.91 -16.79
N SER A 29 -6.41 -3.72 -17.37
CA SER A 29 -5.00 -3.38 -17.52
C SER A 29 -4.84 -2.09 -18.33
N GLY A 30 -4.17 -1.10 -17.73
CA GLY A 30 -3.91 0.20 -18.34
C GLY A 30 -5.03 1.25 -18.18
N LYS A 31 -6.19 0.92 -17.57
CA LYS A 31 -7.25 1.92 -17.33
C LYS A 31 -6.86 2.93 -16.26
N LEU A 32 -6.21 2.46 -15.21
CA LEU A 32 -5.75 3.32 -14.12
C LEU A 32 -4.67 4.28 -14.61
N GLN A 33 -3.73 3.77 -15.40
CA GLN A 33 -2.69 4.54 -16.05
C GLN A 33 -3.27 5.64 -16.96
N GLN A 34 -4.20 5.28 -17.86
CA GLN A 34 -4.86 6.26 -18.75
C GLN A 34 -5.61 7.32 -17.95
N SER A 35 -6.29 6.92 -16.88
CA SER A 35 -6.97 7.83 -15.97
C SER A 35 -6.01 8.76 -15.24
N PHE A 36 -4.81 8.26 -14.88
CA PHE A 36 -3.77 9.06 -14.25
C PHE A 36 -3.19 10.11 -15.20
N LEU A 37 -2.90 9.72 -16.43
CA LEU A 37 -2.43 10.67 -17.46
C LEU A 37 -3.43 11.80 -17.69
N LYS A 38 -4.74 11.48 -17.78
CA LYS A 38 -5.80 12.49 -17.86
C LYS A 38 -5.86 13.38 -16.62
N PHE A 39 -5.70 12.79 -15.42
CA PHE A 39 -5.66 13.54 -14.17
C PHE A 39 -4.51 14.53 -14.16
N CYS A 40 -3.30 14.13 -14.58
CA CYS A 40 -2.15 15.02 -14.70
C CYS A 40 -2.42 16.16 -15.71
N GLN A 41 -3.00 15.86 -16.87
CA GLN A 41 -3.34 16.88 -17.87
C GLN A 41 -4.34 17.91 -17.36
N ILE A 42 -5.43 17.47 -16.71
CA ILE A 42 -6.47 18.36 -16.15
C ILE A 42 -5.89 19.27 -15.07
N ASN A 43 -5.01 18.76 -14.21
CA ASN A 43 -4.42 19.52 -13.10
C ASN A 43 -3.11 20.22 -13.48
N GLN A 44 -2.70 20.16 -14.75
CA GLN A 44 -1.44 20.74 -15.23
C GLN A 44 -0.21 20.23 -14.46
N PHE A 45 -0.25 18.95 -14.05
CA PHE A 45 0.88 18.30 -13.44
C PHE A 45 1.80 17.72 -14.52
N GLU A 46 3.09 17.85 -14.30
CA GLU A 46 4.07 17.22 -15.17
C GLU A 46 4.04 15.69 -15.00
N ILE A 47 4.11 14.98 -16.11
CA ILE A 47 4.05 13.51 -16.12
C ILE A 47 5.46 12.99 -15.85
N ASN A 48 5.63 12.27 -14.72
CA ASN A 48 6.86 11.60 -14.38
C ASN A 48 6.76 10.10 -14.73
N SER A 49 7.72 9.58 -15.50
CA SER A 49 7.74 8.18 -15.94
C SER A 49 7.73 7.18 -14.79
N LYS A 50 8.42 7.48 -13.68
CA LYS A 50 8.42 6.62 -12.49
C LYS A 50 7.07 6.58 -11.78
N GLN A 51 6.34 7.70 -11.77
CA GLN A 51 4.97 7.72 -11.23
C GLN A 51 4.04 6.85 -12.08
N VAL A 52 4.19 6.90 -13.40
CA VAL A 52 3.41 6.05 -14.33
C VAL A 52 3.72 4.58 -14.11
N GLU A 53 5.00 4.19 -14.00
CA GLU A 53 5.40 2.82 -13.67
C GLU A 53 4.78 2.34 -12.34
N ILE A 54 4.80 3.19 -11.32
CA ILE A 54 4.23 2.83 -10.01
C ILE A 54 2.70 2.66 -10.09
N ILE A 55 2.01 3.47 -10.91
CA ILE A 55 0.57 3.34 -11.16
C ILE A 55 0.24 1.98 -11.79
N GLU A 56 1.01 1.53 -12.79
CA GLU A 56 0.84 0.22 -13.42
C GLU A 56 1.02 -0.91 -12.40
N LEU A 57 2.09 -0.85 -11.62
CA LEU A 57 2.34 -1.85 -10.58
C LEU A 57 1.28 -1.87 -9.48
N LEU A 58 0.73 -0.72 -9.11
CA LEU A 58 -0.38 -0.63 -8.17
C LEU A 58 -1.67 -1.19 -8.76
N GLU A 59 -1.94 -0.95 -10.04
CA GLU A 59 -3.08 -1.53 -10.76
C GLU A 59 -3.01 -3.06 -10.73
N ASP A 60 -1.85 -3.62 -11.08
CA ASP A 60 -1.60 -5.07 -11.04
C ASP A 60 -1.71 -5.63 -9.62
N PHE A 61 -1.13 -4.94 -8.64
CA PHE A 61 -1.20 -5.32 -7.23
C PHE A 61 -2.64 -5.36 -6.71
N ILE A 62 -3.45 -4.35 -7.02
CA ILE A 62 -4.83 -4.25 -6.56
C ILE A 62 -5.70 -5.31 -7.25
N ASN A 63 -5.51 -5.53 -8.56
CA ASN A 63 -6.30 -6.45 -9.36
C ASN A 63 -5.84 -7.90 -9.25
N SER A 64 -4.65 -8.17 -8.69
CA SER A 64 -4.19 -9.56 -8.46
C SER A 64 -5.14 -10.26 -7.51
N ASN A 65 -5.99 -11.13 -8.06
CA ASN A 65 -6.92 -11.94 -7.29
C ASN A 65 -6.22 -13.17 -6.75
N PHE A 66 -6.49 -13.52 -5.49
CA PHE A 66 -6.04 -14.74 -4.83
C PHE A 66 -6.37 -16.03 -5.61
N PHE A 67 -7.34 -15.97 -6.52
CA PHE A 67 -7.73 -17.11 -7.37
C PHE A 67 -6.62 -17.57 -8.33
N PHE A 68 -5.70 -16.69 -8.73
CA PHE A 68 -4.55 -17.06 -9.57
C PHE A 68 -3.52 -17.93 -8.83
N PHE A 69 -3.50 -17.85 -7.50
CA PHE A 69 -2.58 -18.61 -6.65
C PHE A 69 -2.78 -20.14 -6.75
N PHE A 70 -4.01 -20.59 -6.93
CA PHE A 70 -4.30 -22.03 -7.00
C PHE A 70 -3.79 -22.73 -8.28
N PHE A 71 -3.49 -21.97 -9.33
CA PHE A 71 -3.12 -22.52 -10.63
C PHE A 71 -1.69 -22.24 -11.08
N PHE A 72 -1.06 -21.22 -10.50
CA PHE A 72 0.32 -20.83 -10.87
C PHE A 72 1.09 -20.51 -9.59
N GLU A 73 1.98 -21.33 -9.14
CA GLU A 73 2.86 -21.23 -7.94
C GLU A 73 3.56 -19.86 -7.72
N LYS A 74 3.00 -18.79 -8.22
CA LYS A 74 3.51 -17.44 -8.06
C LYS A 74 2.97 -16.86 -6.76
N SER A 75 3.83 -16.77 -5.74
CA SER A 75 3.58 -16.10 -4.46
C SER A 75 2.95 -14.72 -4.71
N THR A 76 1.66 -14.57 -4.45
CA THR A 76 1.00 -13.26 -4.54
C THR A 76 1.52 -12.37 -3.42
N LYS A 77 2.13 -11.25 -3.79
CA LYS A 77 2.56 -10.25 -2.81
C LYS A 77 1.32 -9.55 -2.25
N LEU A 78 1.21 -9.49 -0.94
CA LEU A 78 0.08 -8.87 -0.23
C LEU A 78 0.41 -7.48 0.33
N CYS A 79 1.64 -7.01 0.18
CA CYS A 79 2.06 -5.68 0.58
C CYS A 79 2.66 -4.92 -0.61
N PHE A 80 2.38 -3.63 -0.69
CA PHE A 80 3.05 -2.69 -1.58
C PHE A 80 3.74 -1.63 -0.73
N TYR A 81 5.07 -1.59 -0.76
CA TYR A 81 5.88 -0.70 0.04
C TYR A 81 6.48 0.39 -0.83
N LEU A 82 5.96 1.61 -0.72
CA LEU A 82 6.41 2.77 -1.49
C LEU A 82 7.18 3.73 -0.60
N HIS A 83 8.46 3.87 -0.85
CA HIS A 83 9.28 4.85 -0.15
C HIS A 83 9.82 5.93 -1.09
N GLY A 84 10.33 7.02 -0.53
CA GLY A 84 10.91 8.13 -1.29
C GLY A 84 10.96 9.41 -0.46
N GLY A 85 11.68 10.41 -0.92
CA GLY A 85 11.83 11.68 -0.23
C GLY A 85 10.51 12.42 0.03
N VAL A 86 10.57 13.44 0.88
CA VAL A 86 9.42 14.34 1.10
C VAL A 86 9.15 15.14 -0.19
N GLY A 87 7.89 15.34 -0.53
CA GLY A 87 7.47 16.16 -1.67
C GLY A 87 7.58 15.49 -3.05
N VAL A 88 7.97 14.22 -3.15
CA VAL A 88 8.06 13.50 -4.44
C VAL A 88 6.69 13.06 -5.01
N GLY A 89 5.59 13.37 -4.34
CA GLY A 89 4.24 13.09 -4.83
C GLY A 89 3.66 11.73 -4.43
N LYS A 90 4.26 10.98 -3.46
CA LYS A 90 3.72 9.69 -2.98
C LYS A 90 2.24 9.79 -2.58
N THR A 91 1.92 10.76 -1.73
CA THR A 91 0.56 10.97 -1.23
C THR A 91 -0.42 11.34 -2.33
N MET A 92 -0.02 12.21 -3.29
CA MET A 92 -0.83 12.58 -4.45
C MET A 92 -1.16 11.35 -5.29
N LEU A 93 -0.14 10.57 -5.65
CA LEU A 93 -0.25 9.37 -6.46
C LEU A 93 -1.19 8.33 -5.81
N LEU A 94 -1.00 8.08 -4.51
CA LEU A 94 -1.84 7.11 -3.80
C LEU A 94 -3.24 7.63 -3.50
N ASN A 95 -3.45 8.94 -3.32
CA ASN A 95 -4.79 9.54 -3.26
C ASN A 95 -5.55 9.31 -4.56
N PHE A 96 -4.87 9.53 -5.70
CA PHE A 96 -5.46 9.24 -7.00
C PHE A 96 -5.85 7.76 -7.10
N VAL A 97 -4.95 6.84 -6.83
CA VAL A 97 -5.21 5.39 -6.86
C VAL A 97 -6.36 5.03 -5.91
N TYR A 98 -6.31 5.49 -4.67
CA TYR A 98 -7.33 5.22 -3.66
C TYR A 98 -8.72 5.68 -4.12
N SER A 99 -8.82 6.82 -4.81
CA SER A 99 -10.10 7.32 -5.34
C SER A 99 -10.72 6.42 -6.41
N LYS A 100 -9.91 5.59 -7.08
CA LYS A 100 -10.34 4.71 -8.19
C LYS A 100 -10.61 3.27 -7.78
N ILE A 101 -10.23 2.86 -6.57
CA ILE A 101 -10.46 1.51 -6.06
C ILE A 101 -11.91 1.40 -5.59
N GLU A 102 -12.63 0.34 -5.99
CA GLU A 102 -14.01 0.06 -5.58
C GLU A 102 -14.12 -0.93 -4.42
N ASN A 103 -13.02 -1.61 -4.05
CA ASN A 103 -12.99 -2.61 -2.98
C ASN A 103 -13.27 -1.98 -1.61
N LYS A 104 -13.64 -2.83 -0.63
CA LYS A 104 -13.70 -2.42 0.78
C LYS A 104 -12.30 -2.01 1.24
N LYS A 105 -12.11 -0.74 1.44
CA LYS A 105 -10.80 -0.14 1.71
C LYS A 105 -10.84 0.86 2.84
N VAL A 106 -9.73 1.01 3.51
CA VAL A 106 -9.52 2.07 4.49
C VAL A 106 -8.14 2.70 4.31
N ARG A 107 -8.06 4.01 4.52
CA ARG A 107 -6.81 4.75 4.63
C ARG A 107 -6.73 5.39 5.99
N MET A 108 -5.56 5.29 6.61
CA MET A 108 -5.25 5.95 7.87
C MET A 108 -3.75 6.18 7.99
N HIS A 109 -3.35 7.11 8.85
CA HIS A 109 -1.96 7.25 9.22
C HIS A 109 -1.51 6.07 10.09
N TYR A 110 -0.24 5.71 10.00
CA TYR A 110 0.32 4.62 10.80
C TYR A 110 0.04 4.80 12.31
N ASN A 111 0.21 6.00 12.83
CA ASN A 111 -0.06 6.30 14.24
C ASN A 111 -1.53 6.06 14.61
N GLU A 112 -2.47 6.46 13.76
CA GLU A 112 -3.91 6.20 13.98
C GLU A 112 -4.20 4.70 14.00
N PHE A 113 -3.58 3.93 13.11
CA PHE A 113 -3.71 2.48 13.09
C PHE A 113 -3.22 1.85 14.39
N MET A 114 -2.05 2.27 14.90
CA MET A 114 -1.51 1.74 16.16
C MET A 114 -2.34 2.15 17.37
N ILE A 115 -2.85 3.39 17.42
CA ILE A 115 -3.77 3.82 18.49
C ILE A 115 -5.02 2.93 18.51
N LYS A 116 -5.67 2.70 17.35
CA LYS A 116 -6.84 1.80 17.25
C LYS A 116 -6.55 0.38 17.74
N PHE A 117 -5.36 -0.12 17.39
CA PHE A 117 -4.92 -1.44 17.84
C PHE A 117 -4.71 -1.49 19.36
N HIS A 118 -4.03 -0.50 19.93
CA HIS A 118 -3.79 -0.43 21.38
C HIS A 118 -5.08 -0.27 22.17
N ASP A 119 -5.99 0.59 21.72
CA ASP A 119 -7.31 0.77 22.34
C ASP A 119 -8.12 -0.52 22.33
N TYR A 120 -8.08 -1.25 21.21
CA TYR A 120 -8.73 -2.56 21.09
C TYR A 120 -8.12 -3.55 22.09
N ARG A 121 -6.79 -3.65 22.15
CA ARG A 121 -6.06 -4.54 23.04
C ARG A 121 -6.33 -4.25 24.52
N HIS A 122 -6.44 -2.98 24.89
CA HIS A 122 -6.79 -2.57 26.26
C HIS A 122 -8.17 -3.00 26.68
N LYS A 123 -9.13 -3.03 25.76
CA LYS A 123 -10.51 -3.46 26.03
C LYS A 123 -10.62 -4.97 26.13
N GLU A 124 -10.00 -5.70 25.23
CA GLU A 124 -10.13 -7.16 25.09
C GLU A 124 -9.37 -7.98 26.13
N LYS A 125 -8.27 -7.49 26.67
CA LYS A 125 -7.43 -8.09 27.75
C LYS A 125 -7.15 -9.60 27.59
N ASN A 126 -7.14 -10.13 26.35
CA ASN A 126 -6.89 -11.55 26.10
C ASN A 126 -5.69 -11.76 25.20
N ASP A 127 -5.10 -12.97 25.24
CA ASP A 127 -3.91 -13.35 24.49
C ASP A 127 -4.14 -13.38 22.97
N ASN A 128 -5.40 -13.48 22.53
CA ASN A 128 -5.80 -13.52 21.12
C ASN A 128 -6.13 -12.14 20.53
N SER A 129 -5.83 -11.06 21.23
CA SER A 129 -6.20 -9.69 20.83
C SER A 129 -5.75 -9.33 19.42
N ILE A 130 -4.54 -9.73 18.98
CA ILE A 130 -4.04 -9.49 17.61
C ILE A 130 -4.93 -10.21 16.59
N THR A 131 -5.19 -11.50 16.79
CA THR A 131 -5.98 -12.31 15.85
C THR A 131 -7.40 -11.79 15.74
N ASN A 132 -8.02 -11.42 16.85
CA ASN A 132 -9.38 -10.90 16.87
C ASN A 132 -9.46 -9.52 16.20
N PHE A 133 -8.50 -8.63 16.47
CA PHE A 133 -8.40 -7.33 15.81
C PHE A 133 -8.30 -7.49 14.29
N VAL A 134 -7.43 -8.38 13.81
CA VAL A 134 -7.24 -8.62 12.37
C VAL A 134 -8.49 -9.24 11.74
N LYS A 135 -9.21 -10.11 12.44
CA LYS A 135 -10.51 -10.62 11.95
C LYS A 135 -11.54 -9.51 11.77
N ILE A 136 -11.59 -8.54 12.69
CA ILE A 136 -12.45 -7.36 12.54
C ILE A 136 -12.02 -6.52 11.33
N LEU A 137 -10.72 -6.31 11.14
CA LEU A 137 -10.22 -5.64 9.95
C LEU A 137 -10.66 -6.37 8.67
N LYS A 138 -10.53 -7.71 8.62
CA LYS A 138 -10.91 -8.52 7.46
C LYS A 138 -12.39 -8.46 7.12
N GLN A 139 -13.25 -8.41 8.12
CA GLN A 139 -14.71 -8.26 7.91
C GLN A 139 -15.07 -6.94 7.22
N ASN A 140 -14.29 -5.89 7.49
CA ASN A 140 -14.57 -4.54 7.02
C ASN A 140 -13.76 -4.14 5.78
N TYR A 141 -12.55 -4.69 5.60
CA TYR A 141 -11.59 -4.20 4.59
C TYR A 141 -10.87 -5.35 3.88
N ASP A 142 -10.73 -5.21 2.58
CA ASP A 142 -9.88 -6.05 1.72
C ASP A 142 -8.52 -5.40 1.48
N LEU A 143 -8.46 -4.06 1.64
CA LEU A 143 -7.26 -3.26 1.45
C LEU A 143 -7.11 -2.21 2.56
N ILE A 144 -5.93 -2.17 3.18
CA ILE A 144 -5.52 -1.15 4.14
C ILE A 144 -4.40 -0.33 3.54
N TYR A 145 -4.57 1.00 3.52
CA TYR A 145 -3.52 1.93 3.16
C TYR A 145 -3.02 2.65 4.41
N LEU A 146 -1.76 2.41 4.77
CA LEU A 146 -1.06 3.05 5.87
C LEU A 146 -0.14 4.14 5.33
N ASP A 147 -0.49 5.38 5.63
CA ASP A 147 0.28 6.56 5.23
C ASP A 147 1.28 6.97 6.33
N GLU A 148 2.39 7.57 5.91
CA GLU A 148 3.44 8.06 6.82
C GLU A 148 3.95 6.99 7.81
N PHE A 149 4.24 5.81 7.28
CA PHE A 149 4.69 4.68 8.10
C PHE A 149 6.08 4.98 8.68
N GLN A 150 6.12 5.19 9.99
CA GLN A 150 7.35 5.45 10.73
C GLN A 150 7.25 4.85 12.14
N VAL A 151 8.15 3.95 12.48
CA VAL A 151 8.20 3.30 13.78
C VAL A 151 9.19 4.04 14.67
N THR A 152 8.69 4.60 15.78
CA THR A 152 9.51 5.34 16.76
C THR A 152 9.43 4.75 18.15
N ASN A 153 8.41 3.92 18.43
CA ASN A 153 8.13 3.36 19.74
C ASN A 153 8.52 1.87 19.78
N ILE A 154 9.22 1.48 20.84
CA ILE A 154 9.64 0.09 21.06
C ILE A 154 8.44 -0.85 21.22
N VAL A 155 7.37 -0.41 21.86
CA VAL A 155 6.16 -1.24 22.06
C VAL A 155 5.55 -1.62 20.73
N ASP A 156 5.46 -0.65 19.81
CA ASP A 156 4.98 -0.89 18.44
C ASP A 156 5.93 -1.82 17.69
N ALA A 157 7.25 -1.56 17.78
CA ALA A 157 8.27 -2.36 17.11
C ALA A 157 8.17 -3.86 17.47
N MET A 158 7.91 -4.18 18.73
CA MET A 158 7.77 -5.56 19.22
C MET A 158 6.49 -6.26 18.71
N ILE A 159 5.44 -5.51 18.45
CA ILE A 159 4.13 -6.05 18.09
C ILE A 159 3.97 -6.19 16.57
N LEU A 160 4.60 -5.30 15.81
CA LEU A 160 4.39 -5.18 14.36
C LEU A 160 4.65 -6.49 13.60
N GLY A 161 5.67 -7.25 13.97
CA GLY A 161 5.96 -8.53 13.33
C GLY A 161 4.75 -9.46 13.37
N LYS A 162 4.20 -9.71 14.57
CA LYS A 162 3.05 -10.60 14.74
C LYS A 162 1.77 -10.05 14.12
N LEU A 163 1.55 -8.75 14.25
CA LEU A 163 0.37 -8.07 13.70
C LEU A 163 0.33 -8.19 12.15
N PHE A 164 1.44 -7.87 11.48
CA PHE A 164 1.51 -7.93 10.02
C PHE A 164 1.53 -9.37 9.49
N GLU A 165 2.19 -10.29 10.19
CA GLU A 165 2.09 -11.72 9.87
C GLU A 165 0.62 -12.19 9.84
N THR A 166 -0.16 -11.77 10.85
CA THR A 166 -1.57 -12.14 10.95
C THR A 166 -2.41 -11.48 9.85
N ILE A 167 -2.16 -10.20 9.54
CA ILE A 167 -2.84 -9.47 8.44
C ILE A 167 -2.61 -10.18 7.10
N ILE A 168 -1.37 -10.61 6.83
CA ILE A 168 -1.00 -11.33 5.61
C ILE A 168 -1.67 -12.71 5.57
N LYS A 169 -1.71 -13.44 6.69
CA LYS A 169 -2.40 -14.74 6.78
C LYS A 169 -3.90 -14.64 6.49
N GLU A 170 -4.53 -13.54 6.89
CA GLU A 170 -5.94 -13.27 6.62
C GLU A 170 -6.17 -12.71 5.20
N ASN A 171 -5.15 -12.66 4.35
CA ASN A 171 -5.22 -12.17 2.96
C ASN A 171 -5.81 -10.74 2.85
N ILE A 172 -5.37 -9.84 3.72
CA ILE A 172 -5.66 -8.41 3.62
C ILE A 172 -4.49 -7.77 2.87
N LYS A 173 -4.79 -7.06 1.78
CA LYS A 173 -3.78 -6.29 1.06
C LYS A 173 -3.40 -5.04 1.85
N ILE A 174 -2.11 -4.69 1.81
CA ILE A 174 -1.59 -3.52 2.51
C ILE A 174 -0.80 -2.66 1.52
N ILE A 175 -1.07 -1.35 1.52
CA ILE A 175 -0.22 -0.35 0.88
C ILE A 175 0.43 0.47 1.99
N ILE A 176 1.73 0.62 1.94
CA ILE A 176 2.52 1.41 2.90
C ILE A 176 3.24 2.52 2.15
N THR A 177 3.11 3.76 2.64
CA THR A 177 3.97 4.87 2.23
C THR A 177 4.85 5.34 3.37
N THR A 178 6.08 5.69 3.04
CA THR A 178 7.06 6.17 4.00
C THR A 178 8.15 6.99 3.31
N ASN A 179 8.95 7.70 4.09
CA ASN A 179 10.16 8.36 3.61
C ASN A 179 11.42 7.50 3.81
N ILE A 180 11.28 6.32 4.44
CA ILE A 180 12.39 5.50 4.92
C ILE A 180 12.44 4.20 4.13
N LYS A 181 13.62 3.75 3.73
CA LYS A 181 13.81 2.41 3.13
C LYS A 181 13.46 1.33 4.16
N LEU A 182 12.93 0.20 3.71
CA LEU A 182 12.49 -0.87 4.61
C LEU A 182 13.58 -1.29 5.61
N ASN A 183 14.81 -1.46 5.16
CA ASN A 183 15.93 -1.89 6.00
C ASN A 183 16.43 -0.81 6.97
N ASP A 184 16.07 0.44 6.74
CA ASP A 184 16.42 1.57 7.62
C ASP A 184 15.31 1.92 8.62
N LEU A 185 14.15 1.26 8.52
CA LEU A 185 13.09 1.42 9.51
C LEU A 185 13.60 1.02 10.90
N TYR A 186 13.36 1.89 11.87
CA TYR A 186 13.74 1.68 13.27
C TYR A 186 15.23 1.34 13.45
N LYS A 187 16.14 1.90 12.61
CA LYS A 187 17.57 1.52 12.53
C LYS A 187 18.30 1.70 13.86
N ASP A 188 18.06 2.81 14.54
CA ASP A 188 18.72 3.16 15.80
C ASP A 188 17.80 2.91 17.01
N GLY A 189 16.73 2.13 16.82
CA GLY A 189 15.74 1.85 17.85
C GLY A 189 16.23 0.84 18.89
N LEU A 190 15.75 1.00 20.14
CA LEU A 190 16.03 0.07 21.22
C LEU A 190 15.50 -1.33 20.87
N GLN A 191 16.31 -2.37 21.17
CA GLN A 191 15.97 -3.77 20.90
C GLN A 191 15.54 -4.03 19.45
N ARG A 192 16.23 -3.42 18.49
CA ARG A 192 15.95 -3.56 17.06
C ARG A 192 15.80 -5.02 16.60
N GLU A 193 16.51 -5.94 17.23
CA GLU A 193 16.43 -7.38 16.92
C GLU A 193 15.00 -7.92 16.96
N GLN A 194 14.16 -7.39 17.86
CA GLN A 194 12.75 -7.77 17.96
C GLN A 194 11.89 -7.18 16.84
N PHE A 195 12.38 -6.17 16.14
CA PHE A 195 11.74 -5.57 14.96
C PHE A 195 12.11 -6.27 13.64
N LEU A 196 13.25 -6.97 13.57
CA LEU A 196 13.71 -7.65 12.36
C LEU A 196 12.71 -8.66 11.78
N PRO A 197 11.91 -9.39 12.57
CA PRO A 197 10.85 -10.24 12.03
C PRO A 197 9.84 -9.46 11.17
N PHE A 198 9.48 -8.23 11.55
CA PHE A 198 8.62 -7.37 10.73
C PHE A 198 9.28 -7.05 9.38
N ILE A 199 10.55 -6.63 9.39
CA ILE A 199 11.31 -6.36 8.15
C ILE A 199 11.28 -7.58 7.23
N SER A 200 11.60 -8.77 7.76
CA SER A 200 11.62 -10.02 6.98
C SER A 200 10.25 -10.38 6.42
N ILE A 201 9.17 -10.16 7.17
CA ILE A 201 7.79 -10.42 6.73
C ILE A 201 7.44 -9.49 5.57
N ILE A 202 7.73 -8.19 5.70
CA ILE A 202 7.45 -7.22 4.63
C ILE A 202 8.32 -7.51 3.40
N GLU A 203 9.61 -7.76 3.57
CA GLU A 203 10.53 -8.08 2.47
C GLU A 203 10.04 -9.28 1.64
N LYS A 204 9.64 -10.35 2.32
CA LYS A 204 9.12 -11.56 1.68
C LYS A 204 7.79 -11.33 0.95
N ASN A 205 6.91 -10.50 1.48
CA ASN A 205 5.51 -10.37 1.04
C ASN A 205 5.22 -9.06 0.31
N SER A 206 6.21 -8.20 0.03
CA SER A 206 5.98 -6.91 -0.60
C SER A 206 6.56 -6.77 -2.01
N ILE A 207 5.92 -5.89 -2.76
CA ILE A 207 6.51 -5.18 -3.91
C ILE A 207 7.09 -3.89 -3.34
N GLN A 208 8.42 -3.72 -3.42
CA GLN A 208 9.09 -2.53 -2.92
C GLN A 208 9.43 -1.62 -4.09
N LYS A 209 9.09 -0.33 -3.98
CA LYS A 209 9.41 0.68 -5.00
C LYS A 209 9.87 1.98 -4.33
N GLU A 210 10.84 2.60 -4.97
CA GLU A 210 11.33 3.93 -4.60
C GLU A 210 10.80 4.96 -5.60
N LEU A 211 10.15 6.00 -5.08
CA LEU A 211 9.76 7.16 -5.88
C LEU A 211 10.79 8.27 -5.68
N VAL A 212 11.57 8.49 -6.73
CA VAL A 212 12.57 9.57 -6.81
C VAL A 212 12.15 10.50 -7.94
N LEU A 213 12.15 11.80 -7.71
CA LEU A 213 12.03 12.79 -8.78
C LEU A 213 13.44 13.09 -9.31
N ASP A 214 13.59 13.13 -10.62
CA ASP A 214 14.85 13.57 -11.24
C ASP A 214 15.16 15.00 -10.80
N ASP A 215 16.43 15.31 -10.51
CA ASP A 215 16.86 16.59 -9.93
C ASP A 215 16.49 17.83 -10.78
N ASP A 216 16.26 17.66 -12.08
CA ASP A 216 15.85 18.73 -12.98
C ASP A 216 14.48 19.34 -12.64
N TYR A 217 13.55 18.54 -12.10
CA TYR A 217 12.22 19.00 -11.73
C TYR A 217 12.23 20.01 -10.57
N ARG A 218 13.11 19.81 -9.59
CA ARG A 218 13.25 20.74 -8.46
C ARG A 218 13.84 22.08 -8.87
N LYS A 219 14.76 22.08 -9.84
CA LYS A 219 15.40 23.31 -10.33
C LYS A 219 14.44 24.16 -11.15
N GLN A 220 13.58 23.56 -11.98
CA GLN A 220 12.58 24.31 -12.77
C GLN A 220 11.51 24.95 -11.90
N ASN A 221 11.01 24.26 -10.88
CA ASN A 221 10.00 24.83 -9.96
C ASN A 221 10.57 25.91 -9.06
N LEU A 222 11.84 25.84 -8.66
CA LEU A 222 12.50 26.92 -7.89
C LEU A 222 12.72 28.19 -8.71
N ALA A 223 12.89 28.08 -10.03
CA ALA A 223 13.04 29.23 -10.92
C ALA A 223 11.71 30.00 -11.10
N ASN A 224 10.58 29.32 -10.97
CA ASN A 224 9.23 29.91 -11.12
C ASN A 224 8.63 30.45 -9.82
N ILE A 225 9.20 30.15 -8.66
CA ILE A 225 8.78 30.73 -7.39
C ILE A 225 9.44 32.13 -7.31
N ARG A 226 8.67 33.18 -7.64
CA ARG A 226 9.05 34.55 -7.28
C ARG A 226 9.24 34.61 -5.76
N ARG A 227 10.49 34.63 -5.30
CA ARG A 227 10.83 34.89 -3.91
C ARG A 227 10.37 36.29 -3.60
N ILE A 228 9.27 36.46 -2.91
CA ILE A 228 8.86 37.72 -2.34
C ILE A 228 9.78 37.95 -1.14
N TYR A 229 10.84 38.72 -1.33
CA TYR A 229 11.63 39.20 -0.23
C TYR A 229 10.82 40.35 0.38
N TYR A 230 10.30 40.20 1.59
CA TYR A 230 9.89 41.30 2.42
C TYR A 230 11.17 41.95 2.98
N PRO A 231 11.44 43.22 2.71
CA PRO A 231 12.51 43.90 3.43
C PRO A 231 12.13 43.94 4.92
N LEU A 232 12.98 43.42 5.78
CA LEU A 232 12.90 43.62 7.22
C LEU A 232 13.30 45.05 7.45
N ASP A 233 12.32 45.95 7.56
CA ASP A 233 12.56 47.33 7.99
C ASP A 233 12.96 47.33 9.48
N GLU A 234 14.11 47.92 9.77
CA GLU A 234 14.69 48.09 11.10
C GLU A 234 13.88 49.04 12.02
N LYS A 235 12.56 49.04 11.96
CA LYS A 235 11.70 49.91 12.78
C LYS A 235 10.63 49.12 13.55
N THR A 236 11.05 48.10 14.28
CA THR A 236 10.24 47.57 15.38
C THR A 236 11.18 47.03 16.46
N THR A 237 11.77 47.97 17.18
CA THR A 237 12.22 47.78 18.56
C THR A 237 11.15 48.31 19.46
#